data_6ffbc5cf6745fe73497610bf097707f9
#
_entry.id   6ffbc5cf6745fe73497610bf097707f9
#
_cell.length_a   1.000
_cell.length_b   1.000
_cell.length_c   1.000
_cell.angle_alpha   90.00
_cell.angle_beta   90.00
_cell.angle_gamma   90.00
#
_symmetry.space_group_name_H-M   'P 1'
#
loop_
_entity.id
_entity.type
_entity.pdbx_description
1 polymer ?
#
loop_
_entity_poly.entity_id
_entity_poly.type
_entity_poly.pdbx_seq_one_letter_code
_entity_poly.pdbx_strand_id
1 'polypeptide(L)'
;MSKRTTLIFSILVGYIVLQFLWWEVLLVKQSDSIISLKQNIAALASSDEKIILNDIAILQQKKTTQVYMIVGEGTVFLLMLLFGIYKVRKSIKKENELANQKSNFILSVSHELKTPIAATKLQLQTLLKHDLDREKQKELLNNALNETNRLHKLVDNVLMANQIENNNLSIQKENLNLSELIETTIKRYFLIQFEKKLIHLNIENNIYYSGDKDLLSSIVINIIENAIKYSPKVIDIQVSLKIVNNKPLLQISDLGCGISDNEKETIFQKFFRSGNENTRKTKGTGLGLFIVKSICDLHELEIKVINNTPTGSVFQILF
;
A
#
# COMPACT_ATOMS: atom_id res chain seq x y z
N MET A 1 -7.89 12.90 11.85
CA MET A 1 -7.94 14.06 12.80
C MET A 1 -8.62 15.25 12.12
N SER A 2 -9.52 15.94 12.83
CA SER A 2 -10.16 17.15 12.27
C SER A 2 -9.09 18.26 12.12
N LYS A 3 -9.30 19.20 11.18
CA LYS A 3 -8.41 20.39 11.03
C LYS A 3 -8.18 21.09 12.39
N ARG A 4 -9.18 21.03 13.27
CA ARG A 4 -9.18 21.61 14.62
C ARG A 4 -8.19 20.92 15.56
N THR A 5 -8.12 19.58 15.55
CA THR A 5 -7.18 18.82 16.38
C THR A 5 -5.73 18.98 15.91
N THR A 6 -5.48 19.09 14.60
CA THR A 6 -4.15 19.37 14.06
C THR A 6 -3.67 20.77 14.45
N LEU A 7 -4.57 21.75 14.44
CA LEU A 7 -4.27 23.12 14.87
C LEU A 7 -3.92 23.16 16.36
N ILE A 8 -4.74 22.53 17.22
CA ILE A 8 -4.50 22.47 18.65
C ILE A 8 -3.15 21.79 18.95
N PHE A 9 -2.85 20.67 18.28
CA PHE A 9 -1.57 19.98 18.44
C PHE A 9 -0.39 20.88 18.03
N SER A 10 -0.49 21.63 16.92
CA SER A 10 0.57 22.52 16.47
C SER A 10 0.80 23.70 17.43
N ILE A 11 -0.26 24.24 18.03
CA ILE A 11 -0.18 25.32 19.05
C ILE A 11 0.49 24.79 20.31
N LEU A 12 0.10 23.59 20.78
CA LEU A 12 0.68 22.98 21.98
C LEU A 12 2.17 22.70 21.81
N VAL A 13 2.57 22.19 20.64
CA VAL A 13 3.98 21.99 20.29
C VAL A 13 4.75 23.30 20.26
N GLY A 14 4.20 24.34 19.63
CA GLY A 14 4.80 25.68 19.61
C GLY A 14 5.00 26.25 21.01
N TYR A 15 4.02 26.08 21.89
CA TYR A 15 4.10 26.47 23.30
C TYR A 15 5.23 25.73 24.03
N ILE A 16 5.34 24.41 23.88
CA ILE A 16 6.40 23.63 24.54
C ILE A 16 7.80 24.08 24.06
N VAL A 17 7.97 24.33 22.77
CA VAL A 17 9.26 24.81 22.23
C VAL A 17 9.61 26.19 22.78
N LEU A 18 8.65 27.12 22.82
CA LEU A 18 8.85 28.45 23.38
C LEU A 18 9.19 28.42 24.87
N GLN A 19 8.47 27.60 25.64
CA GLN A 19 8.72 27.41 27.06
C GLN A 19 10.11 26.83 27.31
N PHE A 20 10.54 25.90 26.48
CA PHE A 20 11.86 25.30 26.59
C PHE A 20 12.97 26.32 26.34
N LEU A 21 12.88 27.10 25.25
CA LEU A 21 13.82 28.17 24.92
C LEU A 21 13.87 29.23 26.03
N TRP A 22 12.72 29.57 26.62
CA TRP A 22 12.65 30.50 27.74
C TRP A 22 13.38 29.95 28.99
N TRP A 23 13.21 28.66 29.29
CA TRP A 23 13.94 28.00 30.39
C TRP A 23 15.45 27.99 30.18
N GLU A 24 15.93 27.73 28.96
CA GLU A 24 17.35 27.77 28.63
C GLU A 24 17.97 29.16 28.91
N VAL A 25 17.29 30.19 28.38
CA VAL A 25 17.74 31.60 28.63
C VAL A 25 17.75 31.91 30.12
N LEU A 26 16.76 31.47 30.87
CA LEU A 26 16.66 31.69 32.31
C LEU A 26 17.78 30.99 33.08
N LEU A 27 18.11 29.74 32.76
CA LEU A 27 19.19 28.97 33.35
C LEU A 27 20.56 29.61 33.10
N VAL A 28 20.83 30.07 31.89
CA VAL A 28 22.07 30.80 31.53
C VAL A 28 22.17 32.06 32.36
N LYS A 29 21.09 32.89 32.41
CA LYS A 29 21.07 34.13 33.22
C LYS A 29 21.25 33.88 34.69
N GLN A 30 20.65 32.83 35.24
CA GLN A 30 20.82 32.46 36.65
C GLN A 30 22.26 32.00 36.95
N SER A 31 22.88 31.23 36.05
CA SER A 31 24.29 30.85 36.14
C SER A 31 25.20 32.08 36.15
N ASP A 32 24.94 33.06 35.30
CA ASP A 32 25.67 34.33 35.24
C ASP A 32 25.60 35.10 36.58
N SER A 33 24.42 35.19 37.17
CA SER A 33 24.20 35.87 38.46
C SER A 33 24.93 35.20 39.61
N ILE A 34 24.88 33.86 39.67
CA ILE A 34 25.58 33.08 40.73
C ILE A 34 27.11 33.25 40.61
N ILE A 35 27.64 33.26 39.41
CA ILE A 35 29.09 33.38 39.19
C ILE A 35 29.56 34.79 39.50
N SER A 36 28.81 35.85 39.10
CA SER A 36 29.14 37.24 39.47
C SER A 36 29.12 37.46 40.98
N LEU A 37 28.19 36.84 41.70
CA LEU A 37 28.14 36.89 43.15
C LEU A 37 29.39 36.22 43.79
N LYS A 38 29.82 35.05 43.28
CA LYS A 38 31.01 34.35 43.71
C LYS A 38 32.29 35.15 43.44
N GLN A 39 32.38 35.83 42.30
CA GLN A 39 33.50 36.73 41.97
C GLN A 39 33.59 37.90 42.95
N ASN A 40 32.45 38.52 43.29
CA ASN A 40 32.41 39.63 44.27
C ASN A 40 32.83 39.13 45.68
N ILE A 41 32.39 37.94 46.11
CA ILE A 41 32.78 37.36 47.40
C ILE A 41 34.29 37.04 47.40
N ALA A 42 34.84 36.47 46.34
CA ALA A 42 36.28 36.19 46.22
C ALA A 42 37.12 37.45 46.27
N ALA A 43 36.66 38.54 45.64
CA ALA A 43 37.33 39.84 45.71
C ALA A 43 37.32 40.51 47.09
N LEU A 44 36.32 40.21 47.92
CA LEU A 44 36.23 40.76 49.31
C LEU A 44 36.95 39.89 50.30
N ALA A 45 37.24 38.63 50.03
CA ALA A 45 37.78 37.64 50.99
C ALA A 45 39.34 37.59 51.04
N SER A 46 40.05 38.09 50.04
CA SER A 46 41.50 38.03 49.93
C SER A 46 42.12 39.38 49.73
N SER A 47 43.26 39.61 50.45
CA SER A 47 44.06 40.86 50.34
C SER A 47 45.21 40.76 49.33
N ASP A 48 45.39 39.61 48.68
CA ASP A 48 46.48 39.32 47.72
C ASP A 48 45.95 39.31 46.30
N GLU A 49 46.36 40.30 45.51
CA GLU A 49 45.88 40.57 44.16
C GLU A 49 46.08 39.39 43.20
N LYS A 50 47.16 38.59 43.35
CA LYS A 50 47.45 37.42 42.55
C LYS A 50 46.46 36.28 42.80
N ILE A 51 46.02 36.08 44.04
CA ILE A 51 45.06 35.06 44.42
C ILE A 51 43.70 35.41 43.84
N ILE A 52 43.29 36.66 43.96
CA ILE A 52 42.01 37.15 43.38
C ILE A 52 41.95 36.96 41.87
N LEU A 53 43.01 37.30 41.14
CA LEU A 53 43.05 37.13 39.67
C LEU A 53 42.97 35.64 39.26
N ASN A 54 43.63 34.74 39.97
CA ASN A 54 43.58 33.30 39.70
C ASN A 54 42.18 32.72 39.97
N ASP A 55 41.56 33.10 41.08
CA ASP A 55 40.19 32.64 41.45
C ASP A 55 39.14 33.17 40.44
N ILE A 56 39.28 34.42 39.98
CA ILE A 56 38.42 34.98 38.95
C ILE A 56 38.58 34.21 37.60
N ALA A 57 39.80 33.87 37.19
CA ALA A 57 40.06 33.09 35.97
C ALA A 57 39.44 31.69 36.07
N ILE A 58 39.54 31.00 37.19
CA ILE A 58 38.93 29.68 37.41
C ILE A 58 37.40 29.78 37.37
N LEU A 59 36.81 30.79 37.98
CA LEU A 59 35.37 31.03 37.96
C LEU A 59 34.85 31.35 36.56
N GLN A 60 35.58 32.11 35.76
CA GLN A 60 35.23 32.40 34.35
C GLN A 60 35.29 31.13 33.51
N GLN A 61 36.31 30.29 33.68
CA GLN A 61 36.39 29.01 32.95
C GLN A 61 35.24 28.08 33.34
N LYS A 62 34.88 27.97 34.63
CA LYS A 62 33.72 27.20 35.07
C LYS A 62 32.41 27.74 34.47
N LYS A 63 32.24 29.06 34.40
CA LYS A 63 31.10 29.70 33.75
C LYS A 63 30.96 29.26 32.31
N THR A 64 32.03 29.38 31.53
CA THR A 64 32.03 29.02 30.12
C THR A 64 31.66 27.55 29.92
N THR A 65 32.24 26.66 30.73
CA THR A 65 31.89 25.20 30.66
C THR A 65 30.43 24.94 31.00
N GLN A 66 29.88 25.58 32.06
CA GLN A 66 28.47 25.43 32.43
C GLN A 66 27.51 25.90 31.32
N VAL A 67 27.80 27.04 30.68
CA VAL A 67 26.99 27.57 29.61
C VAL A 67 27.02 26.62 28.41
N TYR A 68 28.19 26.09 28.00
CA TYR A 68 28.28 25.09 26.95
C TYR A 68 27.51 23.81 27.23
N MET A 69 27.53 23.33 28.49
CA MET A 69 26.74 22.15 28.90
C MET A 69 25.24 22.42 28.76
N ILE A 70 24.75 23.55 29.31
CA ILE A 70 23.32 23.89 29.27
C ILE A 70 22.84 24.02 27.81
N VAL A 71 23.56 24.78 26.97
CA VAL A 71 23.21 24.96 25.56
C VAL A 71 23.31 23.64 24.79
N GLY A 72 24.33 22.81 25.08
CA GLY A 72 24.50 21.52 24.43
C GLY A 72 23.36 20.55 24.77
N GLU A 73 23.02 20.40 26.03
CA GLU A 73 21.91 19.53 26.49
C GLU A 73 20.58 20.03 25.90
N GLY A 74 20.35 21.33 25.91
CA GLY A 74 19.16 21.95 25.35
C GLY A 74 19.01 21.72 23.87
N THR A 75 20.09 21.85 23.11
CA THR A 75 20.07 21.61 21.67
C THR A 75 19.73 20.14 21.37
N VAL A 76 20.32 19.18 22.09
CA VAL A 76 20.01 17.75 21.93
C VAL A 76 18.54 17.48 22.24
N PHE A 77 18.02 18.03 23.33
CA PHE A 77 16.61 17.86 23.69
C PHE A 77 15.67 18.44 22.63
N LEU A 78 15.96 19.64 22.11
CA LEU A 78 15.18 20.25 21.03
C LEU A 78 15.17 19.38 19.76
N LEU A 79 16.33 18.86 19.36
CA LEU A 79 16.43 17.97 18.22
C LEU A 79 15.61 16.67 18.40
N MET A 80 15.66 16.07 19.60
CA MET A 80 14.84 14.89 19.92
C MET A 80 13.35 15.21 19.84
N LEU A 81 12.94 16.36 20.35
CA LEU A 81 11.55 16.80 20.31
C LEU A 81 11.06 17.01 18.88
N LEU A 82 11.84 17.70 18.04
CA LEU A 82 11.53 17.89 16.62
C LEU A 82 11.45 16.55 15.86
N PHE A 83 12.38 15.63 16.15
CA PHE A 83 12.35 14.29 15.58
C PHE A 83 11.09 13.51 15.99
N GLY A 84 10.72 13.57 17.28
CA GLY A 84 9.49 12.96 17.79
C GLY A 84 8.24 13.48 17.06
N ILE A 85 8.13 14.80 16.93
CA ILE A 85 7.02 15.46 16.22
C ILE A 85 6.96 15.01 14.75
N TYR A 86 8.10 14.97 14.06
CA TYR A 86 8.18 14.48 12.68
C TYR A 86 7.67 13.04 12.57
N LYS A 87 8.09 12.15 13.46
CA LYS A 87 7.64 10.75 13.50
C LYS A 87 6.14 10.63 13.74
N VAL A 88 5.61 11.37 14.71
CA VAL A 88 4.17 11.37 15.03
C VAL A 88 3.35 11.89 13.83
N ARG A 89 3.74 13.00 13.23
CA ARG A 89 3.07 13.53 12.02
C ARG A 89 3.07 12.55 10.86
N LYS A 90 4.21 11.88 10.62
CA LYS A 90 4.32 10.86 9.57
C LYS A 90 3.42 9.65 9.86
N SER A 91 3.33 9.21 11.11
CA SER A 91 2.44 8.11 11.53
C SER A 91 0.97 8.46 11.33
N ILE A 92 0.54 9.64 11.79
CA ILE A 92 -0.85 10.11 11.63
C ILE A 92 -1.22 10.24 10.13
N LYS A 93 -0.29 10.75 9.31
CA LYS A 93 -0.54 10.85 7.86
C LYS A 93 -0.79 9.48 7.25
N LYS A 94 0.06 8.49 7.58
CA LYS A 94 -0.08 7.11 7.10
C LYS A 94 -1.40 6.47 7.56
N GLU A 95 -1.80 6.67 8.81
CA GLU A 95 -3.07 6.17 9.36
C GLU A 95 -4.28 6.77 8.65
N ASN A 96 -4.27 8.09 8.39
CA ASN A 96 -5.34 8.76 7.64
C ASN A 96 -5.42 8.27 6.18
N GLU A 97 -4.29 8.05 5.52
CA GLU A 97 -4.25 7.49 4.16
C GLU A 97 -4.87 6.09 4.14
N LEU A 98 -4.53 5.23 5.11
CA LEU A 98 -5.09 3.89 5.25
C LEU A 98 -6.61 3.94 5.54
N ALA A 99 -7.05 4.82 6.44
CA ALA A 99 -8.46 5.00 6.75
C ALA A 99 -9.27 5.47 5.53
N ASN A 100 -8.71 6.39 4.73
CA ASN A 100 -9.32 6.84 3.48
C ASN A 100 -9.38 5.70 2.44
N GLN A 101 -8.31 4.92 2.29
CA GLN A 101 -8.30 3.76 1.39
C GLN A 101 -9.38 2.74 1.79
N LYS A 102 -9.52 2.45 3.10
CA LYS A 102 -10.55 1.55 3.62
C LYS A 102 -11.97 2.09 3.37
N SER A 103 -12.19 3.39 3.57
CA SER A 103 -13.49 4.03 3.29
C SER A 103 -13.84 3.95 1.81
N ASN A 104 -12.90 4.29 0.94
CA ASN A 104 -13.05 4.23 -0.51
C ASN A 104 -13.30 2.81 -1.00
N PHE A 105 -12.65 1.82 -0.39
CA PHE A 105 -12.91 0.41 -0.67
C PHE A 105 -14.36 0.02 -0.36
N ILE A 106 -14.87 0.37 0.83
CA ILE A 106 -16.25 0.04 1.21
C ILE A 106 -17.23 0.67 0.24
N LEU A 107 -17.02 1.93 -0.15
CA LEU A 107 -17.84 2.61 -1.17
C LEU A 107 -17.76 1.89 -2.52
N SER A 108 -16.56 1.54 -2.97
CA SER A 108 -16.32 0.85 -4.24
C SER A 108 -17.00 -0.54 -4.25
N VAL A 109 -16.84 -1.34 -3.20
CA VAL A 109 -17.51 -2.65 -3.07
C VAL A 109 -19.03 -2.48 -3.09
N SER A 110 -19.56 -1.51 -2.35
CA SER A 110 -21.01 -1.24 -2.33
C SER A 110 -21.54 -0.90 -3.72
N HIS A 111 -20.84 -0.09 -4.49
CA HIS A 111 -21.19 0.23 -5.87
C HIS A 111 -21.08 -0.97 -6.81
N GLU A 112 -19.99 -1.75 -6.70
CA GLU A 112 -19.76 -2.94 -7.51
C GLU A 112 -20.76 -4.08 -7.20
N LEU A 113 -21.31 -4.13 -5.98
CA LEU A 113 -22.41 -5.04 -5.61
C LEU A 113 -23.76 -4.55 -6.11
N LYS A 114 -24.05 -3.24 -6.01
CA LYS A 114 -25.34 -2.67 -6.37
C LYS A 114 -25.64 -2.82 -7.88
N THR A 115 -24.63 -2.67 -8.72
CA THR A 115 -24.79 -2.71 -10.18
C THR A 115 -25.29 -4.07 -10.69
N PRO A 116 -24.64 -5.22 -10.39
CA PRO A 116 -25.13 -6.53 -10.84
C PRO A 116 -26.49 -6.89 -10.24
N ILE A 117 -26.75 -6.54 -8.98
CA ILE A 117 -28.05 -6.75 -8.33
C ILE A 117 -29.15 -6.00 -9.10
N ALA A 118 -28.93 -4.73 -9.44
CA ALA A 118 -29.90 -3.93 -10.18
C ALA A 118 -30.12 -4.46 -11.60
N ALA A 119 -29.05 -4.89 -12.29
CA ALA A 119 -29.13 -5.47 -13.62
C ALA A 119 -29.91 -6.80 -13.62
N THR A 120 -29.59 -7.72 -12.69
CA THR A 120 -30.31 -8.99 -12.53
C THR A 120 -31.78 -8.74 -12.21
N LYS A 121 -32.08 -7.81 -11.29
CA LYS A 121 -33.46 -7.46 -10.96
C LYS A 121 -34.21 -6.94 -12.16
N LEU A 122 -33.63 -6.06 -12.97
CA LEU A 122 -34.24 -5.51 -14.16
C LEU A 122 -34.56 -6.61 -15.20
N GLN A 123 -33.59 -7.53 -15.44
CA GLN A 123 -33.76 -8.66 -16.37
C GLN A 123 -34.91 -9.56 -15.93
N LEU A 124 -34.97 -9.92 -14.64
CA LEU A 124 -36.06 -10.72 -14.08
C LEU A 124 -37.40 -9.99 -14.13
N GLN A 125 -37.44 -8.67 -13.84
CA GLN A 125 -38.65 -7.88 -13.95
C GLN A 125 -39.15 -7.77 -15.40
N THR A 126 -38.25 -7.70 -16.38
CA THR A 126 -38.59 -7.68 -17.80
C THR A 126 -39.22 -9.01 -18.22
N LEU A 127 -38.65 -10.15 -17.78
CA LEU A 127 -39.21 -11.49 -18.02
C LEU A 127 -40.61 -11.67 -17.41
N LEU A 128 -40.86 -11.08 -16.23
CA LEU A 128 -42.15 -11.19 -15.54
C LEU A 128 -43.23 -10.29 -16.15
N LYS A 129 -42.85 -9.17 -16.79
CA LYS A 129 -43.82 -8.16 -17.29
C LYS A 129 -44.16 -8.33 -18.76
N HIS A 130 -43.29 -8.96 -19.54
CA HIS A 130 -43.43 -9.05 -20.98
C HIS A 130 -43.43 -10.50 -21.43
N ASP A 131 -44.36 -10.81 -22.33
CA ASP A 131 -44.36 -12.08 -23.03
C ASP A 131 -43.35 -11.99 -24.18
N LEU A 132 -42.16 -12.56 -23.98
CA LEU A 132 -41.01 -12.49 -24.87
C LEU A 132 -40.86 -13.83 -25.63
N ASP A 133 -40.30 -13.79 -26.82
CA ASP A 133 -39.89 -15.00 -27.52
C ASP A 133 -38.81 -15.79 -26.72
N ARG A 134 -38.72 -17.08 -27.04
CA ARG A 134 -37.86 -18.02 -26.30
C ARG A 134 -36.36 -17.64 -26.37
N GLU A 135 -35.92 -17.02 -27.47
CA GLU A 135 -34.52 -16.61 -27.63
C GLU A 135 -34.20 -15.42 -26.71
N LYS A 136 -35.13 -14.43 -26.68
CA LYS A 136 -35.00 -13.26 -25.82
C LYS A 136 -35.07 -13.62 -24.34
N GLN A 137 -35.93 -14.55 -23.93
CA GLN A 137 -36.00 -15.11 -22.60
C GLN A 137 -34.65 -15.73 -22.21
N LYS A 138 -34.09 -16.57 -23.10
CA LYS A 138 -32.78 -17.22 -22.86
C LYS A 138 -31.64 -16.22 -22.77
N GLU A 139 -31.62 -15.19 -23.59
CA GLU A 139 -30.65 -14.10 -23.54
C GLU A 139 -30.67 -13.39 -22.17
N LEU A 140 -31.87 -12.98 -21.70
CA LEU A 140 -32.03 -12.28 -20.40
C LEU A 140 -31.66 -13.18 -19.23
N LEU A 141 -32.02 -14.47 -19.25
CA LEU A 141 -31.62 -15.43 -18.24
C LEU A 141 -30.11 -15.62 -18.19
N ASN A 142 -29.43 -15.76 -19.33
CA ASN A 142 -27.99 -15.87 -19.38
C ASN A 142 -27.29 -14.60 -18.88
N ASN A 143 -27.83 -13.43 -19.21
CA ASN A 143 -27.30 -12.17 -18.71
C ASN A 143 -27.46 -12.06 -17.18
N ALA A 144 -28.62 -12.47 -16.63
CA ALA A 144 -28.87 -12.52 -15.19
C ALA A 144 -27.90 -13.49 -14.49
N LEU A 145 -27.67 -14.66 -15.10
CA LEU A 145 -26.71 -15.65 -14.57
C LEU A 145 -25.28 -15.11 -14.57
N ASN A 146 -24.86 -14.42 -15.63
CA ASN A 146 -23.54 -13.81 -15.73
C ASN A 146 -23.32 -12.74 -14.65
N GLU A 147 -24.33 -11.88 -14.40
CA GLU A 147 -24.24 -10.88 -13.34
C GLU A 147 -24.22 -11.51 -11.95
N THR A 148 -24.92 -12.63 -11.73
CA THR A 148 -24.89 -13.40 -10.47
C THR A 148 -23.52 -14.03 -10.27
N ASN A 149 -22.91 -14.62 -11.28
CA ASN A 149 -21.56 -15.18 -11.22
C ASN A 149 -20.51 -14.09 -10.91
N ARG A 150 -20.68 -12.90 -11.50
CA ARG A 150 -19.83 -11.74 -11.19
C ARG A 150 -19.94 -11.32 -9.74
N LEU A 151 -21.17 -11.31 -9.20
CA LEU A 151 -21.42 -11.01 -7.79
C LEU A 151 -20.75 -12.03 -6.87
N HIS A 152 -20.90 -13.31 -7.16
CA HIS A 152 -20.28 -14.41 -6.39
C HIS A 152 -18.77 -14.24 -6.32
N LYS A 153 -18.13 -14.02 -7.47
CA LYS A 153 -16.68 -13.77 -7.53
C LYS A 153 -16.25 -12.54 -6.71
N LEU A 154 -17.04 -11.48 -6.70
CA LEU A 154 -16.73 -10.29 -5.90
C LEU A 154 -16.77 -10.60 -4.39
N VAL A 155 -17.76 -11.38 -3.95
CA VAL A 155 -17.88 -11.84 -2.56
C VAL A 155 -16.68 -12.72 -2.19
N ASP A 156 -16.32 -13.69 -3.04
CA ASP A 156 -15.18 -14.58 -2.82
C ASP A 156 -13.86 -13.81 -2.67
N ASN A 157 -13.64 -12.79 -3.51
CA ASN A 157 -12.46 -11.93 -3.40
C ASN A 157 -12.43 -11.15 -2.08
N VAL A 158 -13.57 -10.68 -1.58
CA VAL A 158 -13.65 -9.98 -0.28
C VAL A 158 -13.38 -10.95 0.86
N LEU A 159 -13.95 -12.16 0.82
CA LEU A 159 -13.73 -13.21 1.82
C LEU A 159 -12.27 -13.66 1.84
N MET A 160 -11.67 -13.91 0.67
CA MET A 160 -10.27 -14.30 0.55
C MET A 160 -9.34 -13.20 1.09
N ALA A 161 -9.57 -11.94 0.76
CA ALA A 161 -8.81 -10.82 1.30
C ALA A 161 -8.90 -10.70 2.83
N ASN A 162 -10.05 -11.06 3.41
CA ASN A 162 -10.24 -11.09 4.86
C ASN A 162 -9.53 -12.29 5.51
N GLN A 163 -9.56 -13.48 4.88
CA GLN A 163 -8.84 -14.65 5.37
C GLN A 163 -7.33 -14.44 5.37
N ILE A 164 -6.79 -13.81 4.31
CA ILE A 164 -5.38 -13.41 4.20
C ILE A 164 -4.99 -12.47 5.36
N GLU A 165 -5.79 -11.44 5.62
CA GLU A 165 -5.52 -10.43 6.66
C GLU A 165 -5.48 -11.04 8.07
N ASN A 166 -6.30 -12.04 8.31
CA ASN A 166 -6.38 -12.74 9.59
C ASN A 166 -5.42 -13.94 9.71
N ASN A 167 -4.54 -14.16 8.72
CA ASN A 167 -3.66 -15.34 8.62
C ASN A 167 -4.42 -16.67 8.70
N ASN A 168 -5.66 -16.70 8.24
CA ASN A 168 -6.54 -17.89 8.29
C ASN A 168 -6.58 -18.66 6.96
N LEU A 169 -5.80 -18.23 5.95
CA LEU A 169 -5.75 -18.94 4.68
C LEU A 169 -4.79 -20.14 4.80
N SER A 170 -5.35 -21.33 4.77
CA SER A 170 -4.56 -22.57 4.73
C SER A 170 -4.23 -22.95 3.28
N ILE A 171 -2.99 -23.37 3.04
CA ILE A 171 -2.53 -23.83 1.74
C ILE A 171 -2.55 -25.36 1.71
N GLN A 172 -3.13 -25.93 0.69
CA GLN A 172 -3.08 -27.38 0.42
C GLN A 172 -2.12 -27.62 -0.75
N LYS A 173 -0.81 -27.75 -0.45
CA LYS A 173 0.20 -27.99 -1.47
C LYS A 173 0.11 -29.43 -1.99
N GLU A 174 -0.03 -29.57 -3.30
CA GLU A 174 0.07 -30.82 -4.04
C GLU A 174 1.06 -30.67 -5.21
N ASN A 175 1.63 -31.80 -5.66
CA ASN A 175 2.48 -31.76 -6.85
C ASN A 175 1.60 -31.71 -8.10
N LEU A 176 1.60 -30.59 -8.78
CA LEU A 176 0.73 -30.33 -9.94
C LEU A 176 1.53 -29.99 -11.19
N ASN A 177 0.97 -30.31 -12.35
CA ASN A 177 1.46 -29.89 -13.64
C ASN A 177 1.05 -28.44 -13.88
N LEU A 178 1.99 -27.51 -13.66
CA LEU A 178 1.77 -26.05 -13.77
C LEU A 178 1.39 -25.66 -15.22
N SER A 179 1.97 -26.34 -16.23
CA SER A 179 1.66 -26.11 -17.63
C SER A 179 0.17 -26.39 -17.91
N GLU A 180 -0.32 -27.54 -17.50
CA GLU A 180 -1.72 -27.93 -17.65
C GLU A 180 -2.66 -27.07 -16.84
N LEU A 181 -2.27 -26.69 -15.62
CA LEU A 181 -3.06 -25.82 -14.74
C LEU A 181 -3.33 -24.47 -15.41
N ILE A 182 -2.29 -23.82 -15.94
CA ILE A 182 -2.41 -22.50 -16.58
C ILE A 182 -3.30 -22.61 -17.83
N GLU A 183 -3.03 -23.60 -18.68
CA GLU A 183 -3.78 -23.79 -19.92
C GLU A 183 -5.26 -24.09 -19.68
N THR A 184 -5.57 -24.99 -18.74
CA THR A 184 -6.96 -25.35 -18.38
C THR A 184 -7.68 -24.19 -17.72
N THR A 185 -6.99 -23.42 -16.87
CA THR A 185 -7.55 -22.20 -16.25
C THR A 185 -7.94 -21.19 -17.31
N ILE A 186 -7.06 -20.90 -18.29
CA ILE A 186 -7.34 -19.93 -19.35
C ILE A 186 -8.49 -20.40 -20.23
N LYS A 187 -8.49 -21.65 -20.68
CA LYS A 187 -9.57 -22.23 -21.48
C LYS A 187 -10.91 -22.24 -20.75
N ARG A 188 -10.93 -22.46 -19.45
CA ARG A 188 -12.16 -22.48 -18.64
C ARG A 188 -12.75 -21.10 -18.39
N TYR A 189 -11.92 -20.12 -18.03
CA TYR A 189 -12.40 -18.82 -17.58
C TYR A 189 -12.39 -17.73 -18.66
N PHE A 190 -11.61 -17.92 -19.74
CA PHE A 190 -11.41 -16.95 -20.80
C PHE A 190 -11.62 -17.55 -22.20
N LEU A 191 -12.52 -18.54 -22.34
CA LEU A 191 -12.77 -19.27 -23.58
C LEU A 191 -13.02 -18.32 -24.77
N ILE A 192 -13.89 -17.32 -24.59
CA ILE A 192 -14.26 -16.37 -25.66
C ILE A 192 -13.04 -15.56 -26.12
N GLN A 193 -12.22 -15.09 -25.18
CA GLN A 193 -11.01 -14.33 -25.50
C GLN A 193 -9.95 -15.22 -26.16
N PHE A 194 -9.85 -16.46 -25.72
CA PHE A 194 -8.94 -17.45 -26.30
C PHE A 194 -9.34 -17.83 -27.72
N GLU A 195 -10.62 -18.14 -27.98
CA GLU A 195 -11.13 -18.46 -29.32
C GLU A 195 -11.02 -17.27 -30.30
N LYS A 196 -11.21 -16.04 -29.80
CA LYS A 196 -10.98 -14.81 -30.56
C LYS A 196 -9.50 -14.47 -30.78
N LYS A 197 -8.59 -15.31 -30.36
CA LYS A 197 -7.12 -15.09 -30.41
C LYS A 197 -6.67 -13.77 -29.78
N LEU A 198 -7.30 -13.40 -28.67
CA LEU A 198 -6.90 -12.25 -27.86
C LEU A 198 -5.95 -12.64 -26.73
N ILE A 199 -5.80 -13.95 -26.50
CA ILE A 199 -4.86 -14.53 -25.53
C ILE A 199 -4.00 -15.55 -26.28
N HIS A 200 -2.70 -15.34 -26.25
CA HIS A 200 -1.71 -16.20 -26.91
C HIS A 200 -0.91 -16.96 -25.84
N LEU A 201 -0.80 -18.29 -26.01
CA LEU A 201 -0.12 -19.17 -25.09
C LEU A 201 1.23 -19.62 -25.66
N ASN A 202 2.28 -19.46 -24.87
CA ASN A 202 3.62 -20.01 -25.13
C ASN A 202 4.09 -20.74 -23.87
N ILE A 203 3.58 -21.96 -23.68
CA ILE A 203 3.75 -22.73 -22.46
C ILE A 203 4.62 -23.96 -22.74
N GLU A 204 5.78 -24.05 -22.07
CA GLU A 204 6.59 -25.27 -22.07
C GLU A 204 5.84 -26.38 -21.34
N ASN A 205 5.83 -27.58 -21.91
CA ASN A 205 5.11 -28.73 -21.37
C ASN A 205 5.82 -29.34 -20.15
N ASN A 206 5.03 -29.99 -19.30
CA ASN A 206 5.54 -30.82 -18.19
C ASN A 206 6.40 -30.05 -17.15
N ILE A 207 6.02 -28.81 -16.88
CA ILE A 207 6.58 -28.05 -15.74
C ILE A 207 5.75 -28.37 -14.51
N TYR A 208 6.40 -28.96 -13.49
CA TYR A 208 5.75 -29.35 -12.23
C TYR A 208 6.12 -28.38 -11.11
N TYR A 209 5.19 -28.16 -10.21
CA TYR A 209 5.38 -27.33 -9.03
C TYR A 209 4.53 -27.86 -7.87
N SER A 210 5.04 -27.75 -6.64
CA SER A 210 4.30 -28.08 -5.42
C SER A 210 3.57 -26.86 -4.88
N GLY A 211 2.25 -26.78 -5.10
CA GLY A 211 1.45 -25.63 -4.71
C GLY A 211 -0.04 -25.94 -4.62
N ASP A 212 -0.82 -24.95 -4.22
CA ASP A 212 -2.29 -25.05 -4.13
C ASP A 212 -2.90 -24.70 -5.48
N LYS A 213 -3.64 -25.66 -6.04
CA LYS A 213 -4.24 -25.57 -7.38
C LYS A 213 -5.18 -24.37 -7.54
N ASP A 214 -6.05 -24.14 -6.56
CA ASP A 214 -7.09 -23.11 -6.64
C ASP A 214 -6.47 -21.70 -6.43
N LEU A 215 -5.52 -21.59 -5.51
CA LEU A 215 -4.80 -20.34 -5.28
C LEU A 215 -3.92 -19.97 -6.47
N LEU A 216 -3.19 -20.89 -7.06
CA LEU A 216 -2.38 -20.65 -8.25
C LEU A 216 -3.24 -20.31 -9.47
N SER A 217 -4.39 -20.97 -9.64
CA SER A 217 -5.38 -20.58 -10.68
C SER A 217 -5.90 -19.17 -10.46
N SER A 218 -6.13 -18.75 -9.21
CA SER A 218 -6.57 -17.39 -8.87
C SER A 218 -5.55 -16.32 -9.27
N ILE A 219 -4.24 -16.61 -9.18
CA ILE A 219 -3.19 -15.72 -9.69
C ILE A 219 -3.40 -15.43 -11.17
N VAL A 220 -3.50 -16.49 -11.98
CA VAL A 220 -3.65 -16.38 -13.44
C VAL A 220 -4.91 -15.59 -13.81
N ILE A 221 -6.03 -15.92 -13.16
CA ILE A 221 -7.31 -15.27 -13.39
C ILE A 221 -7.24 -13.77 -13.08
N ASN A 222 -6.70 -13.38 -11.91
CA ASN A 222 -6.65 -11.98 -11.51
C ASN A 222 -5.73 -11.14 -12.41
N ILE A 223 -4.60 -11.68 -12.87
CA ILE A 223 -3.70 -10.95 -13.76
C ILE A 223 -4.31 -10.79 -15.15
N ILE A 224 -4.92 -11.85 -15.73
CA ILE A 224 -5.55 -11.77 -17.05
C ILE A 224 -6.76 -10.84 -17.01
N GLU A 225 -7.58 -10.86 -15.97
CA GLU A 225 -8.68 -9.90 -15.83
C GLU A 225 -8.21 -8.45 -15.77
N ASN A 226 -7.10 -8.19 -15.07
CA ASN A 226 -6.49 -6.87 -15.08
C ASN A 226 -5.99 -6.50 -16.48
N ALA A 227 -5.32 -7.41 -17.18
CA ALA A 227 -4.86 -7.20 -18.55
C ALA A 227 -6.02 -6.83 -19.49
N ILE A 228 -7.14 -7.56 -19.46
CA ILE A 228 -8.35 -7.26 -20.24
C ILE A 228 -8.93 -5.89 -19.86
N LYS A 229 -9.02 -5.62 -18.57
CA LYS A 229 -9.63 -4.40 -18.04
C LYS A 229 -8.87 -3.13 -18.39
N TYR A 230 -7.55 -3.19 -18.38
CA TYR A 230 -6.67 -2.04 -18.61
C TYR A 230 -6.17 -1.94 -20.07
N SER A 231 -6.63 -2.81 -20.97
CA SER A 231 -6.38 -2.79 -22.41
C SER A 231 -7.65 -2.42 -23.22
N PRO A 232 -8.18 -1.18 -23.09
CA PRO A 232 -9.51 -0.85 -23.63
C PRO A 232 -9.56 -0.71 -25.15
N LYS A 233 -8.43 -0.53 -25.84
CA LYS A 233 -8.37 -0.33 -27.30
C LYS A 233 -8.06 -1.61 -28.06
N VAL A 234 -7.06 -2.34 -27.61
CA VAL A 234 -6.59 -3.58 -28.22
C VAL A 234 -6.30 -4.55 -27.10
N ILE A 235 -7.03 -5.65 -27.06
CA ILE A 235 -6.74 -6.76 -26.14
C ILE A 235 -5.79 -7.69 -26.89
N ASP A 236 -4.55 -7.74 -26.42
CA ASP A 236 -3.53 -8.69 -26.85
C ASP A 236 -2.74 -9.09 -25.62
N ILE A 237 -2.95 -10.31 -25.17
CA ILE A 237 -2.38 -10.83 -23.93
C ILE A 237 -1.51 -12.03 -24.28
N GLN A 238 -0.25 -11.99 -23.87
CA GLN A 238 0.68 -13.10 -24.07
C GLN A 238 0.96 -13.76 -22.72
N VAL A 239 0.74 -15.06 -22.65
CA VAL A 239 1.02 -15.87 -21.46
C VAL A 239 2.14 -16.83 -21.81
N SER A 240 3.28 -16.73 -21.14
CA SER A 240 4.39 -17.65 -21.34
C SER A 240 4.81 -18.29 -20.02
N LEU A 241 5.09 -19.59 -20.08
CA LEU A 241 5.66 -20.38 -18.99
C LEU A 241 6.90 -21.09 -19.51
N LYS A 242 8.05 -20.88 -18.87
CA LYS A 242 9.33 -21.48 -19.28
C LYS A 242 10.22 -21.71 -18.06
N ILE A 243 11.20 -22.60 -18.18
CA ILE A 243 12.24 -22.76 -17.17
C ILE A 243 13.36 -21.75 -17.39
N VAL A 244 13.66 -20.96 -16.37
CA VAL A 244 14.78 -20.01 -16.35
C VAL A 244 15.61 -20.24 -15.10
N ASN A 245 16.89 -20.50 -15.25
CA ASN A 245 17.79 -20.80 -14.12
C ASN A 245 17.28 -21.93 -13.20
N ASN A 246 16.75 -23.00 -13.79
CA ASN A 246 16.14 -24.15 -13.12
C ASN A 246 14.86 -23.83 -12.30
N LYS A 247 14.23 -22.69 -12.55
CA LYS A 247 12.98 -22.29 -11.89
C LYS A 247 11.91 -21.99 -12.94
N PRO A 248 10.65 -22.36 -12.71
CA PRO A 248 9.55 -21.94 -13.57
C PRO A 248 9.37 -20.41 -13.52
N LEU A 249 9.24 -19.78 -14.67
CA LEU A 249 8.92 -18.37 -14.83
C LEU A 249 7.63 -18.24 -15.61
N LEU A 250 6.56 -17.79 -14.95
CA LEU A 250 5.31 -17.38 -15.59
C LEU A 250 5.37 -15.90 -15.91
N GLN A 251 5.09 -15.53 -17.18
CA GLN A 251 4.98 -14.14 -17.60
C GLN A 251 3.62 -13.93 -18.27
N ILE A 252 2.91 -12.88 -17.86
CA ILE A 252 1.66 -12.44 -18.45
C ILE A 252 1.85 -10.99 -18.86
N SER A 253 1.81 -10.71 -20.17
CA SER A 253 2.00 -9.39 -20.75
C SER A 253 0.72 -8.88 -21.42
N ASP A 254 0.49 -7.58 -21.30
CA ASP A 254 -0.61 -6.85 -21.92
C ASP A 254 -0.10 -5.62 -22.71
N LEU A 255 -0.96 -5.08 -23.59
CA LEU A 255 -0.74 -3.84 -24.33
C LEU A 255 -1.63 -2.70 -23.77
N GLY A 256 -1.84 -2.69 -22.46
CA GLY A 256 -2.66 -1.70 -21.78
C GLY A 256 -1.98 -0.35 -21.57
N CYS A 257 -2.51 0.42 -20.62
CA CYS A 257 -1.99 1.75 -20.29
C CYS A 257 -0.63 1.72 -19.54
N GLY A 258 -0.16 0.54 -19.13
CA GLY A 258 1.05 0.39 -18.31
C GLY A 258 0.86 0.83 -16.85
N ILE A 259 1.94 0.72 -16.08
CA ILE A 259 1.99 1.07 -14.66
C ILE A 259 3.20 1.98 -14.45
N SER A 260 2.98 3.15 -13.82
CA SER A 260 4.07 4.08 -13.54
C SER A 260 5.08 3.49 -12.55
N ASP A 261 6.37 3.82 -12.69
CA ASP A 261 7.43 3.24 -11.85
C ASP A 261 7.18 3.49 -10.35
N ASN A 262 6.62 4.64 -9.99
CA ASN A 262 6.28 4.99 -8.62
C ASN A 262 5.13 4.16 -8.03
N GLU A 263 4.31 3.54 -8.88
CA GLU A 263 3.16 2.73 -8.46
C GLU A 263 3.46 1.23 -8.42
N LYS A 264 4.54 0.75 -9.06
CA LYS A 264 4.85 -0.69 -9.20
C LYS A 264 4.91 -1.46 -7.88
N GLU A 265 5.36 -0.83 -6.80
CA GLU A 265 5.35 -1.43 -5.45
C GLU A 265 3.99 -1.29 -4.77
N THR A 266 3.28 -0.20 -5.04
CA THR A 266 2.03 0.12 -4.34
C THR A 266 0.80 -0.57 -4.93
N ILE A 267 0.83 -1.00 -6.21
CA ILE A 267 -0.30 -1.70 -6.86
C ILE A 267 -0.70 -3.00 -6.16
N PHE A 268 0.20 -3.60 -5.41
CA PHE A 268 -0.03 -4.82 -4.62
C PHE A 268 -0.62 -4.54 -3.23
N GLN A 269 -0.73 -3.28 -2.84
CA GLN A 269 -1.33 -2.93 -1.55
C GLN A 269 -2.85 -3.10 -1.60
N LYS A 270 -3.40 -3.56 -0.49
CA LYS A 270 -4.85 -3.74 -0.32
C LYS A 270 -5.58 -2.41 -0.58
N PHE A 271 -6.64 -2.46 -1.39
CA PHE A 271 -7.47 -1.31 -1.75
C PHE A 271 -6.80 -0.28 -2.67
N PHE A 272 -5.56 -0.52 -3.09
CA PHE A 272 -4.88 0.41 -3.99
C PHE A 272 -5.54 0.44 -5.37
N ARG A 273 -5.69 1.65 -5.90
CA ARG A 273 -6.20 1.92 -7.24
C ARG A 273 -5.51 3.17 -7.78
N SER A 274 -4.94 3.08 -8.98
CA SER A 274 -4.30 4.23 -9.64
C SER A 274 -5.32 5.31 -10.03
N GLY A 275 -4.92 6.59 -9.92
CA GLY A 275 -5.73 7.77 -10.28
C GLY A 275 -6.78 8.20 -9.24
N ASN A 276 -7.48 9.30 -9.53
CA ASN A 276 -8.47 9.92 -8.62
C ASN A 276 -9.85 9.29 -8.79
N GLU A 277 -10.59 9.02 -7.73
CA GLU A 277 -11.89 8.34 -7.75
C GLU A 277 -12.93 9.01 -8.65
N ASN A 278 -12.94 10.35 -8.68
CA ASN A 278 -13.92 11.14 -9.44
C ASN A 278 -13.69 11.12 -10.97
N THR A 279 -12.52 10.67 -11.44
CA THR A 279 -12.14 10.67 -12.85
C THR A 279 -11.95 9.27 -13.43
N ARG A 280 -12.09 8.23 -12.61
CA ARG A 280 -11.83 6.84 -13.01
C ARG A 280 -12.90 6.27 -13.91
N LYS A 281 -12.49 5.79 -15.08
CA LYS A 281 -13.35 5.07 -16.06
C LYS A 281 -13.46 3.57 -15.78
N THR A 282 -12.52 2.98 -15.00
CA THR A 282 -12.45 1.53 -14.77
C THR A 282 -13.00 1.13 -13.42
N LYS A 283 -13.97 0.18 -13.42
CA LYS A 283 -14.59 -0.41 -12.22
C LYS A 283 -13.62 -1.39 -11.52
N GLY A 284 -13.77 -1.60 -10.21
CA GLY A 284 -13.03 -2.64 -9.46
C GLY A 284 -12.73 -2.28 -8.00
N THR A 285 -12.44 -3.28 -7.20
CA THR A 285 -12.29 -3.18 -5.74
C THR A 285 -10.86 -2.89 -5.26
N GLY A 286 -9.85 -3.07 -6.12
CA GLY A 286 -8.44 -2.98 -5.70
C GLY A 286 -7.97 -4.16 -4.85
N LEU A 287 -8.64 -5.32 -4.94
CA LEU A 287 -8.26 -6.53 -4.23
C LEU A 287 -7.47 -7.53 -5.09
N GLY A 288 -7.65 -7.55 -6.42
CA GLY A 288 -7.09 -8.60 -7.27
C GLY A 288 -5.57 -8.73 -7.16
N LEU A 289 -4.81 -7.64 -7.32
CA LEU A 289 -3.35 -7.68 -7.22
C LEU A 289 -2.85 -7.89 -5.78
N PHE A 290 -3.58 -7.42 -4.77
CA PHE A 290 -3.30 -7.75 -3.38
C PHE A 290 -3.43 -9.27 -3.13
N ILE A 291 -4.49 -9.91 -3.63
CA ILE A 291 -4.68 -11.37 -3.54
C ILE A 291 -3.53 -12.08 -4.26
N VAL A 292 -3.16 -11.65 -5.48
CA VAL A 292 -2.03 -12.23 -6.23
C VAL A 292 -0.75 -12.16 -5.41
N LYS A 293 -0.39 -11.00 -4.87
CA LYS A 293 0.82 -10.84 -4.05
C LYS A 293 0.79 -11.72 -2.81
N SER A 294 -0.34 -11.77 -2.11
CA SER A 294 -0.50 -12.59 -0.91
C SER A 294 -0.37 -14.08 -1.20
N ILE A 295 -0.93 -14.56 -2.31
CA ILE A 295 -0.77 -15.96 -2.73
C ILE A 295 0.69 -16.25 -3.10
N CYS A 296 1.36 -15.32 -3.80
CA CYS A 296 2.79 -15.45 -4.08
C CYS A 296 3.61 -15.55 -2.79
N ASP A 297 3.36 -14.67 -1.81
CA ASP A 297 4.07 -14.68 -0.53
C ASP A 297 3.83 -15.99 0.25
N LEU A 298 2.60 -16.50 0.25
CA LEU A 298 2.24 -17.78 0.88
C LEU A 298 2.93 -19.00 0.22
N HIS A 299 3.21 -18.93 -1.09
CA HIS A 299 3.93 -19.96 -1.83
C HIS A 299 5.44 -19.71 -1.94
N GLU A 300 5.94 -18.63 -1.33
CA GLU A 300 7.35 -18.20 -1.40
C GLU A 300 7.81 -17.86 -2.85
N LEU A 301 6.87 -17.37 -3.67
CA LEU A 301 7.12 -16.96 -5.05
C LEU A 301 7.53 -15.49 -5.12
N GLU A 302 8.38 -15.17 -6.08
CA GLU A 302 8.73 -13.78 -6.37
C GLU A 302 7.86 -13.23 -7.49
N ILE A 303 7.10 -12.14 -7.21
CA ILE A 303 6.34 -11.42 -8.23
C ILE A 303 6.93 -10.05 -8.51
N LYS A 304 7.08 -9.72 -9.80
CA LYS A 304 7.53 -8.41 -10.30
C LYS A 304 6.62 -7.93 -11.42
N VAL A 305 6.57 -6.61 -11.60
CA VAL A 305 5.94 -5.97 -12.75
C VAL A 305 6.94 -5.07 -13.46
N ILE A 306 7.04 -5.22 -14.77
CA ILE A 306 7.90 -4.40 -15.64
C ILE A 306 7.06 -3.79 -16.77
N ASN A 307 7.59 -2.76 -17.41
CA ASN A 307 6.93 -2.12 -18.54
C ASN A 307 7.02 -3.02 -19.78
N ASN A 308 5.94 -3.07 -20.54
CA ASN A 308 5.92 -3.71 -21.88
C ASN A 308 6.25 -2.69 -22.99
N THR A 309 6.67 -3.17 -24.15
CA THR A 309 6.99 -2.37 -25.31
C THR A 309 5.98 -2.69 -26.44
N PRO A 310 5.35 -1.70 -27.10
CA PRO A 310 5.54 -0.25 -26.95
C PRO A 310 4.82 0.37 -25.74
N THR A 311 3.80 -0.28 -25.18
CA THR A 311 3.03 0.13 -24.00
C THR A 311 2.52 -1.11 -23.28
N GLY A 312 2.11 -0.99 -22.00
CA GLY A 312 1.51 -2.08 -21.25
C GLY A 312 2.37 -2.54 -20.08
N SER A 313 2.01 -3.69 -19.54
CA SER A 313 2.67 -4.28 -18.35
C SER A 313 3.04 -5.73 -18.59
N VAL A 314 4.10 -6.19 -17.96
CA VAL A 314 4.48 -7.60 -17.88
C VAL A 314 4.55 -8.00 -16.41
N PHE A 315 3.66 -8.87 -15.99
CA PHE A 315 3.72 -9.51 -14.69
C PHE A 315 4.58 -10.76 -14.79
N GLN A 316 5.59 -10.87 -13.92
CA GLN A 316 6.53 -11.98 -13.87
C GLN A 316 6.42 -12.66 -12.52
N ILE A 317 6.22 -13.98 -12.50
CA ILE A 317 6.17 -14.79 -11.27
C ILE A 317 7.21 -15.88 -11.41
N LEU A 318 8.18 -15.86 -10.51
CA LEU A 318 9.25 -16.84 -10.40
C LEU A 318 8.90 -17.83 -9.28
N PHE A 319 8.84 -19.09 -9.64
CA PHE A 319 8.47 -20.20 -8.76
C PHE A 319 9.68 -20.81 -8.06
#